data_e15749d2e821b959a264e9c1159411ff
#
_entry.id   e15749d2e821b959a264e9c1159411ff
#
_cell.length_a   1.000
_cell.length_b   1.000
_cell.length_c   1.000
_cell.angle_alpha   90.00
_cell.angle_beta   90.00
_cell.angle_gamma   90.00
#
_symmetry.space_group_name_H-M   'P 1'
#
loop_
_entity.id
_entity.type
_entity.pdbx_description
1 polymer ?
#
loop_
_entity_poly.entity_id
_entity_poly.type
_entity_poly.pdbx_seq_one_letter_code
_entity_poly.pdbx_strand_id
1 'polypeptide(L)'
;MVSSELVDEELSHVKKYHRISDFNLQNQNGENITHENYDNKIYVADFFFTTCPSICPIMTGNMIYLQNELEKENVMFASFTVTPEIDSVEVLKKYALDKGVNDEKWNLMTGDKKEIYDLARKSYLVVKNNPETGSHDMIHTENFVLVDKERRIRGFYDGTNLSLIHI
;
A
#
# COMPACT_ATOMS: atom_id res chain seq x y z
N MET A 1 -29.48 -0.34 -3.58
CA MET A 1 -28.52 0.32 -4.47
C MET A 1 -28.18 1.68 -3.89
N VAL A 2 -26.95 1.87 -3.47
CA VAL A 2 -26.50 3.18 -2.97
C VAL A 2 -26.50 4.14 -4.16
N SER A 3 -27.12 5.30 -4.03
CA SER A 3 -27.12 6.27 -5.13
C SER A 3 -25.70 6.74 -5.43
N SER A 4 -25.39 7.00 -6.69
CA SER A 4 -24.09 7.52 -7.09
C SER A 4 -23.72 8.82 -6.35
N GLU A 5 -24.73 9.62 -6.00
CA GLU A 5 -24.57 10.85 -5.23
C GLU A 5 -24.01 10.60 -3.82
N LEU A 6 -24.49 9.56 -3.13
CA LEU A 6 -24.01 9.22 -1.79
C LEU A 6 -22.59 8.69 -1.82
N VAL A 7 -22.24 7.91 -2.83
CA VAL A 7 -20.85 7.42 -3.00
C VAL A 7 -19.92 8.58 -3.31
N ASP A 8 -20.33 9.49 -4.17
CA ASP A 8 -19.54 10.68 -4.52
C ASP A 8 -19.38 11.60 -3.33
N GLU A 9 -20.37 11.73 -2.47
CA GLU A 9 -20.33 12.55 -1.26
C GLU A 9 -19.39 11.96 -0.23
N GLU A 10 -19.41 10.64 0.02
CA GLU A 10 -18.46 9.95 0.89
C GLU A 10 -17.03 10.06 0.37
N LEU A 11 -16.81 9.82 -0.92
CA LEU A 11 -15.50 9.98 -1.55
C LEU A 11 -15.01 11.41 -1.47
N SER A 12 -15.89 12.38 -1.67
CA SER A 12 -15.54 13.80 -1.54
C SER A 12 -15.14 14.15 -0.12
N HIS A 13 -15.83 13.60 0.89
CA HIS A 13 -15.49 13.81 2.30
C HIS A 13 -14.12 13.21 2.63
N VAL A 14 -13.86 11.96 2.23
CA VAL A 14 -12.55 11.30 2.42
C VAL A 14 -11.46 12.10 1.74
N LYS A 15 -11.63 12.50 0.49
CA LYS A 15 -10.64 13.28 -0.27
C LYS A 15 -10.34 14.63 0.36
N LYS A 16 -11.36 15.30 0.94
CA LYS A 16 -11.23 16.65 1.44
C LYS A 16 -10.59 16.73 2.84
N TYR A 17 -10.89 15.79 3.72
CA TYR A 17 -10.54 15.87 5.13
C TYR A 17 -9.55 14.82 5.59
N HIS A 18 -9.51 13.68 4.93
CA HIS A 18 -8.66 12.57 5.34
C HIS A 18 -7.27 12.67 4.72
N ARG A 19 -6.25 12.50 5.55
CA ARG A 19 -4.85 12.43 5.12
C ARG A 19 -4.21 11.17 5.68
N ILE A 20 -3.26 10.60 4.93
CA ILE A 20 -2.46 9.48 5.43
C ILE A 20 -1.66 9.93 6.65
N SER A 21 -1.73 9.16 7.72
CA SER A 21 -0.96 9.40 8.94
C SER A 21 0.52 9.17 8.68
N ASP A 22 1.36 9.80 9.49
CA ASP A 22 2.78 9.50 9.48
C ASP A 22 3.03 8.08 10.01
N PHE A 23 4.17 7.52 9.65
CA PHE A 23 4.61 6.21 10.09
C PHE A 23 6.13 6.20 10.23
N ASN A 24 6.65 5.21 10.95
CA ASN A 24 8.09 5.00 11.10
C ASN A 24 8.37 3.50 11.00
N LEU A 25 8.81 3.08 9.82
CA LEU A 25 9.04 1.68 9.49
C LEU A 25 10.41 1.53 8.84
N GLN A 26 10.84 0.29 8.62
CA GLN A 26 12.11 0.00 7.94
C GLN A 26 11.84 -0.61 6.57
N ASN A 27 12.63 -0.21 5.58
CA ASN A 27 12.53 -0.78 4.25
C ASN A 27 13.43 -2.02 4.06
N GLN A 28 13.48 -2.54 2.86
CA GLN A 28 14.28 -3.72 2.49
C GLN A 28 15.80 -3.51 2.66
N ASN A 29 16.24 -2.30 2.82
CA ASN A 29 17.66 -1.96 3.06
C ASN A 29 17.95 -1.60 4.52
N GLY A 30 16.96 -1.77 5.42
CA GLY A 30 17.08 -1.42 6.83
C GLY A 30 17.05 0.08 7.10
N GLU A 31 16.68 0.88 6.11
CA GLU A 31 16.57 2.33 6.24
C GLU A 31 15.24 2.69 6.91
N ASN A 32 15.27 3.68 7.79
CA ASN A 32 14.07 4.25 8.40
C ASN A 32 13.29 5.04 7.36
N ILE A 33 12.03 4.67 7.18
CA ILE A 33 11.13 5.33 6.23
C ILE A 33 9.96 5.93 7.00
N THR A 34 9.71 7.20 6.78
CA THR A 34 8.52 7.90 7.29
C THR A 34 7.73 8.43 6.10
N HIS A 35 6.56 9.00 6.34
CA HIS A 35 5.80 9.59 5.25
C HIS A 35 6.54 10.77 4.59
N GLU A 36 7.48 11.40 5.25
CA GLU A 36 8.31 12.45 4.67
C GLU A 36 9.05 11.98 3.40
N ASN A 37 9.41 10.69 3.32
CA ASN A 37 10.03 10.12 2.12
C ASN A 37 9.12 10.19 0.89
N TYR A 38 7.81 10.35 1.11
CA TYR A 38 6.80 10.43 0.06
C TYR A 38 6.20 11.83 -0.08
N ASP A 39 6.69 12.81 0.66
CA ASP A 39 6.19 14.18 0.59
C ASP A 39 6.42 14.77 -0.81
N ASN A 40 5.42 15.49 -1.31
CA ASN A 40 5.39 16.08 -2.65
C ASN A 40 5.50 15.06 -3.79
N LYS A 41 5.16 13.80 -3.51
CA LYS A 41 5.19 12.72 -4.51
C LYS A 41 3.84 12.02 -4.56
N ILE A 42 3.45 11.62 -5.76
CA ILE A 42 2.34 10.71 -5.96
C ILE A 42 2.88 9.30 -5.76
N TYR A 43 2.16 8.44 -5.05
CA TYR A 43 2.60 7.06 -4.88
C TYR A 43 1.43 6.09 -4.84
N VAL A 44 1.73 4.83 -5.15
CA VAL A 44 0.80 3.70 -5.09
C VAL A 44 1.20 2.84 -3.91
N ALA A 45 0.25 2.57 -3.02
CA ALA A 45 0.48 1.76 -1.83
C ALA A 45 -0.31 0.45 -1.87
N ASP A 46 0.27 -0.60 -1.30
CA ASP A 46 -0.44 -1.85 -1.06
C ASP A 46 0.02 -2.52 0.24
N PHE A 47 -0.74 -3.51 0.65
CA PHE A 47 -0.44 -4.36 1.82
C PHE A 47 -0.29 -5.80 1.33
N PHE A 48 0.79 -6.45 1.71
CA PHE A 48 1.18 -7.75 1.17
C PHE A 48 1.87 -8.62 2.22
N PHE A 49 2.23 -9.84 1.87
CA PHE A 49 3.16 -10.66 2.64
C PHE A 49 3.90 -11.64 1.70
N THR A 50 5.18 -11.89 2.00
CA THR A 50 6.06 -12.61 1.07
C THR A 50 5.69 -14.07 0.87
N THR A 51 5.05 -14.69 1.87
CA THR A 51 4.66 -16.10 1.83
C THR A 51 3.28 -16.36 1.24
N CYS A 52 2.60 -15.33 0.73
CA CYS A 52 1.30 -15.47 0.10
C CYS A 52 1.41 -16.28 -1.20
N PRO A 53 0.64 -17.39 -1.35
CA PRO A 53 0.79 -18.25 -2.52
C PRO A 53 0.00 -17.82 -3.76
N SER A 54 -0.90 -16.86 -3.66
CA SER A 54 -1.87 -16.58 -4.74
C SER A 54 -1.95 -15.11 -5.15
N ILE A 55 -2.60 -14.28 -4.35
CA ILE A 55 -2.93 -12.89 -4.72
C ILE A 55 -1.71 -11.98 -4.72
N CYS A 56 -0.83 -12.10 -3.72
CA CYS A 56 0.33 -11.21 -3.59
C CYS A 56 1.30 -11.31 -4.76
N PRO A 57 1.62 -12.51 -5.30
CA PRO A 57 2.44 -12.59 -6.51
C PRO A 57 1.83 -11.86 -7.71
N ILE A 58 0.50 -11.93 -7.86
CA ILE A 58 -0.21 -11.22 -8.93
C ILE A 58 -0.12 -9.71 -8.73
N MET A 59 -0.40 -9.25 -7.53
CA MET A 59 -0.32 -7.83 -7.18
C MET A 59 1.10 -7.29 -7.32
N THR A 60 2.09 -8.03 -6.84
CA THR A 60 3.50 -7.64 -6.98
C THR A 60 3.91 -7.56 -8.45
N GLY A 61 3.51 -8.53 -9.27
CA GLY A 61 3.75 -8.51 -10.71
C GLY A 61 3.13 -7.29 -11.38
N ASN A 62 1.90 -6.94 -11.00
CA ASN A 62 1.22 -5.75 -11.51
C ASN A 62 1.91 -4.46 -11.06
N MET A 63 2.41 -4.42 -9.83
CA MET A 63 3.15 -3.27 -9.32
C MET A 63 4.50 -3.10 -10.04
N ILE A 64 5.18 -4.20 -10.34
CA ILE A 64 6.41 -4.19 -11.16
C ILE A 64 6.11 -3.62 -12.55
N TYR A 65 4.99 -4.02 -13.15
CA TYR A 65 4.57 -3.48 -14.43
C TYR A 65 4.40 -1.95 -14.35
N LEU A 66 3.71 -1.47 -13.33
CA LEU A 66 3.52 -0.04 -13.10
C LEU A 66 4.85 0.68 -12.86
N GLN A 67 5.75 0.08 -12.08
CA GLN A 67 7.08 0.63 -11.84
C GLN A 67 7.83 0.87 -13.16
N ASN A 68 7.77 -0.08 -14.07
CA ASN A 68 8.44 0.01 -15.37
C ASN A 68 7.75 1.01 -16.30
N GLU A 69 6.43 1.01 -16.35
CA GLU A 69 5.66 1.93 -17.18
C GLU A 69 5.79 3.38 -16.73
N LEU A 70 5.92 3.61 -15.42
CA LEU A 70 6.01 4.93 -14.83
C LEU A 70 7.44 5.33 -14.45
N GLU A 71 8.44 4.66 -15.02
CA GLU A 71 9.85 4.87 -14.72
C GLU A 71 10.28 6.33 -14.86
N LYS A 72 9.78 7.02 -15.87
CA LYS A 72 10.11 8.43 -16.17
C LYS A 72 9.23 9.42 -15.40
N GLU A 73 8.18 8.94 -14.75
CA GLU A 73 7.27 9.79 -13.99
C GLU A 73 7.74 9.89 -12.54
N ASN A 74 7.35 10.97 -11.88
CA ASN A 74 7.66 11.15 -10.45
C ASN A 74 6.63 10.43 -9.58
N VAL A 75 6.51 9.12 -9.76
CA VAL A 75 5.60 8.24 -9.02
C VAL A 75 6.42 7.25 -8.24
N MET A 76 6.09 7.09 -6.95
CA MET A 76 6.73 6.14 -6.06
C MET A 76 5.77 5.01 -5.69
N PHE A 77 6.30 4.03 -4.97
CA PHE A 77 5.55 2.84 -4.56
C PHE A 77 5.86 2.53 -3.10
N ALA A 78 4.84 2.08 -2.38
CA ALA A 78 4.95 1.73 -0.97
C ALA A 78 4.21 0.42 -0.71
N SER A 79 4.92 -0.59 -0.22
CA SER A 79 4.32 -1.86 0.15
C SER A 79 4.59 -2.14 1.63
N PHE A 80 3.53 -2.47 2.38
CA PHE A 80 3.61 -2.73 3.81
C PHE A 80 3.34 -4.21 4.05
N THR A 81 4.26 -4.90 4.73
CA THR A 81 4.00 -6.30 5.07
C THR A 81 2.97 -6.41 6.20
N VAL A 82 2.04 -7.33 6.05
CA VAL A 82 1.06 -7.64 7.10
C VAL A 82 1.54 -8.78 8.02
N THR A 83 2.71 -9.35 7.74
CA THR A 83 3.36 -10.37 8.58
C THR A 83 4.79 -9.93 8.95
N PRO A 84 4.95 -8.82 9.70
CA PRO A 84 6.30 -8.31 10.01
C PRO A 84 7.11 -9.26 10.87
N GLU A 85 6.46 -10.17 11.61
CA GLU A 85 7.12 -11.22 12.39
C GLU A 85 7.83 -12.26 11.51
N ILE A 86 7.40 -12.40 10.25
CA ILE A 86 7.99 -13.31 9.24
C ILE A 86 8.86 -12.52 8.27
N ASP A 87 8.36 -11.38 7.81
CA ASP A 87 8.99 -10.56 6.79
C ASP A 87 9.95 -9.54 7.43
N SER A 88 11.12 -10.03 7.80
CA SER A 88 12.23 -9.19 8.28
C SER A 88 12.82 -8.36 7.13
N VAL A 89 13.68 -7.40 7.48
CA VAL A 89 14.45 -6.63 6.49
C VAL A 89 15.18 -7.55 5.50
N GLU A 90 15.81 -8.61 6.01
CA GLU A 90 16.53 -9.58 5.17
C GLU A 90 15.62 -10.33 4.20
N VAL A 91 14.45 -10.75 4.68
CA VAL A 91 13.44 -11.43 3.85
C VAL A 91 12.92 -10.47 2.78
N LEU A 92 12.63 -9.23 3.15
CA LEU A 92 12.18 -8.21 2.20
C LEU A 92 13.25 -7.88 1.16
N LYS A 93 14.52 -7.86 1.56
CA LYS A 93 15.64 -7.63 0.64
C LYS A 93 15.72 -8.71 -0.43
N LYS A 94 15.63 -9.96 -0.01
CA LYS A 94 15.62 -11.10 -0.92
C LYS A 94 14.42 -11.02 -1.88
N TYR A 95 13.25 -10.74 -1.34
CA TYR A 95 12.03 -10.59 -2.13
C TYR A 95 12.17 -9.47 -3.17
N ALA A 96 12.70 -8.33 -2.75
CA ALA A 96 12.93 -7.19 -3.65
C ALA A 96 13.86 -7.54 -4.80
N LEU A 97 14.96 -8.23 -4.52
CA LEU A 97 15.91 -8.67 -5.53
C LEU A 97 15.30 -9.68 -6.50
N ASP A 98 14.56 -10.66 -5.98
CA ASP A 98 13.91 -11.70 -6.77
C ASP A 98 12.84 -11.12 -7.71
N LYS A 99 12.13 -10.08 -7.28
CA LYS A 99 11.02 -9.48 -8.04
C LYS A 99 11.42 -8.32 -8.93
N GLY A 100 12.61 -7.74 -8.75
CA GLY A 100 13.07 -6.60 -9.55
C GLY A 100 12.57 -5.25 -9.04
N VAL A 101 12.45 -5.10 -7.72
CA VAL A 101 12.05 -3.84 -7.09
C VAL A 101 13.18 -2.81 -7.23
N ASN A 102 12.84 -1.61 -7.70
CA ASN A 102 13.77 -0.48 -7.76
C ASN A 102 13.78 0.26 -6.42
N ASP A 103 14.88 0.15 -5.68
CA ASP A 103 15.05 0.74 -4.35
C ASP A 103 14.85 2.27 -4.32
N GLU A 104 15.07 2.96 -5.42
CA GLU A 104 14.90 4.41 -5.49
C GLU A 104 13.44 4.85 -5.56
N LYS A 105 12.56 3.96 -5.98
CA LYS A 105 11.15 4.27 -6.20
C LYS A 105 10.19 3.49 -5.30
N TRP A 106 10.63 2.38 -4.74
CA TRP A 106 9.72 1.46 -4.07
C TRP A 106 10.32 0.93 -2.78
N ASN A 107 9.65 1.18 -1.67
CA ASN A 107 10.01 0.65 -0.36
C ASN A 107 9.06 -0.50 0.01
N LEU A 108 9.65 -1.64 0.37
CA LEU A 108 8.96 -2.74 1.02
C LEU A 108 9.20 -2.58 2.51
N MET A 109 8.16 -2.34 3.29
CA MET A 109 8.30 -1.87 4.67
C MET A 109 7.81 -2.88 5.69
N THR A 110 8.57 -3.01 6.76
CA THR A 110 8.27 -3.84 7.92
C THR A 110 8.49 -3.05 9.21
N GLY A 111 7.90 -3.50 10.30
CA GLY A 111 8.04 -2.85 11.59
C GLY A 111 6.99 -3.33 12.57
N ASP A 112 6.46 -2.43 13.40
CA ASP A 112 5.46 -2.76 14.40
C ASP A 112 4.14 -3.19 13.74
N LYS A 113 3.68 -4.37 14.10
CA LYS A 113 2.46 -4.96 13.53
C LYS A 113 1.22 -4.10 13.79
N LYS A 114 1.09 -3.57 15.00
CA LYS A 114 -0.05 -2.71 15.35
C LYS A 114 -0.05 -1.44 14.50
N GLU A 115 1.10 -0.82 14.32
CA GLU A 115 1.24 0.37 13.47
C GLU A 115 0.82 0.07 12.02
N ILE A 116 1.31 -1.04 11.47
CA ILE A 116 0.97 -1.44 10.10
C ILE A 116 -0.54 -1.70 9.95
N TYR A 117 -1.13 -2.39 10.92
CA TYR A 117 -2.57 -2.70 10.90
C TYR A 117 -3.42 -1.44 11.08
N ASP A 118 -2.99 -0.51 11.93
CA ASP A 118 -3.65 0.78 12.07
C ASP A 118 -3.57 1.60 10.78
N LEU A 119 -2.42 1.56 10.08
CA LEU A 119 -2.29 2.20 8.77
C LEU A 119 -3.30 1.63 7.77
N ALA A 120 -3.42 0.31 7.71
CA ALA A 120 -4.35 -0.35 6.78
C ALA A 120 -5.81 0.01 7.06
N ARG A 121 -6.20 0.09 8.32
CA ARG A 121 -7.58 0.33 8.72
C ARG A 121 -7.96 1.80 8.77
N LYS A 122 -7.10 2.63 9.35
CA LYS A 122 -7.41 4.02 9.70
C LYS A 122 -6.84 5.04 8.73
N SER A 123 -5.72 4.73 8.08
CA SER A 123 -5.06 5.65 7.15
C SER A 123 -5.36 5.32 5.70
N TYR A 124 -5.02 4.12 5.25
CA TYR A 124 -5.24 3.72 3.86
C TYR A 124 -6.65 3.20 3.60
N LEU A 125 -7.41 2.91 4.64
CA LEU A 125 -8.83 2.55 4.57
C LEU A 125 -9.10 1.33 3.67
N VAL A 126 -8.17 0.39 3.62
CA VAL A 126 -8.27 -0.81 2.76
C VAL A 126 -8.90 -1.99 3.47
N VAL A 127 -9.13 -1.89 4.77
CA VAL A 127 -9.74 -2.97 5.59
C VAL A 127 -10.89 -2.38 6.38
N LYS A 128 -12.04 -3.02 6.28
CA LYS A 128 -13.20 -2.66 7.11
C LYS A 128 -13.04 -3.32 8.48
N ASN A 129 -13.40 -2.58 9.52
CA ASN A 129 -13.53 -3.17 10.85
C ASN A 129 -14.65 -4.21 10.81
N ASN A 130 -14.32 -5.48 11.04
CA ASN A 130 -15.31 -6.52 11.18
C ASN A 130 -15.37 -6.91 12.66
N PRO A 131 -16.44 -6.52 13.37
CA PRO A 131 -16.54 -6.82 14.80
C PRO A 131 -16.68 -8.32 15.11
N GLU A 132 -17.05 -9.14 14.12
CA GLU A 132 -17.23 -10.58 14.30
C GLU A 132 -15.90 -11.34 14.29
N THR A 133 -14.88 -10.85 13.59
CA THR A 133 -13.60 -11.56 13.44
C THR A 133 -12.51 -11.09 14.38
N GLY A 134 -12.71 -9.98 15.08
CA GLY A 134 -11.75 -9.46 16.03
C GLY A 134 -10.49 -8.88 15.41
N SER A 135 -9.59 -8.38 16.28
CA SER A 135 -8.36 -7.68 15.87
C SER A 135 -7.20 -8.62 15.51
N HIS A 136 -7.40 -9.94 15.55
CA HIS A 136 -6.32 -10.92 15.40
C HIS A 136 -6.21 -11.52 13.99
N ASP A 137 -7.18 -11.28 13.13
CA ASP A 137 -7.16 -11.83 11.78
C ASP A 137 -6.14 -11.09 10.92
N MET A 138 -5.40 -11.87 10.14
CA MET A 138 -4.44 -11.33 9.17
C MET A 138 -5.18 -10.50 8.13
N ILE A 139 -4.62 -9.33 7.82
CA ILE A 139 -5.19 -8.44 6.82
C ILE A 139 -4.98 -9.03 5.42
N HIS A 140 -6.08 -9.17 4.69
CA HIS A 140 -6.07 -9.52 3.27
C HIS A 140 -6.74 -8.38 2.50
N THR A 141 -6.02 -7.78 1.59
CA THR A 141 -6.57 -6.75 0.72
C THR A 141 -5.98 -6.87 -0.69
N GLU A 142 -6.84 -6.69 -1.68
CA GLU A 142 -6.47 -6.72 -3.09
C GLU A 142 -6.32 -5.31 -3.68
N ASN A 143 -6.46 -4.28 -2.85
CA ASN A 143 -6.50 -2.91 -3.33
C ASN A 143 -5.11 -2.27 -3.42
N PHE A 144 -4.89 -1.60 -4.53
CA PHE A 144 -3.89 -0.54 -4.61
C PHE A 144 -4.54 0.78 -4.21
N VAL A 145 -3.82 1.60 -3.48
CA VAL A 145 -4.28 2.93 -3.05
C VAL A 145 -3.41 3.98 -3.70
N LEU A 146 -4.03 4.86 -4.48
CA LEU A 146 -3.33 5.99 -5.09
C LEU A 146 -3.38 7.18 -4.12
N VAL A 147 -2.22 7.70 -3.75
CA VAL A 147 -2.08 8.82 -2.82
C VAL A 147 -1.41 9.99 -3.54
N ASP A 148 -1.95 11.18 -3.38
CA ASP A 148 -1.44 12.38 -4.02
C ASP A 148 -0.34 13.09 -3.20
N LYS A 149 0.15 14.20 -3.72
CA LYS A 149 1.22 15.00 -3.10
C LYS A 149 0.83 15.61 -1.75
N GLU A 150 -0.46 15.66 -1.45
CA GLU A 150 -0.99 16.24 -0.21
C GLU A 150 -1.37 15.18 0.83
N ARG A 151 -0.92 13.93 0.66
CA ARG A 151 -1.23 12.77 1.49
C ARG A 151 -2.71 12.38 1.46
N ARG A 152 -3.41 12.67 0.36
CA ARG A 152 -4.83 12.35 0.21
C ARG A 152 -5.03 11.17 -0.72
N ILE A 153 -5.96 10.30 -0.35
CA ILE A 153 -6.34 9.16 -1.18
C ILE A 153 -7.10 9.69 -2.40
N ARG A 154 -6.64 9.30 -3.60
CA ARG A 154 -7.27 9.69 -4.87
C ARG A 154 -8.04 8.55 -5.51
N GLY A 155 -7.83 7.32 -5.08
CA GLY A 155 -8.59 6.19 -5.58
C GLY A 155 -8.12 4.87 -5.02
N PHE A 156 -9.01 3.89 -5.14
CA PHE A 156 -8.76 2.49 -4.83
C PHE A 156 -8.90 1.68 -6.11
N TYR A 157 -7.94 0.81 -6.38
CA TYR A 157 -7.91 0.01 -7.60
C TYR A 157 -7.72 -1.45 -7.26
N ASP A 158 -8.34 -2.34 -8.01
CA ASP A 158 -8.09 -3.77 -7.88
C ASP A 158 -6.68 -4.08 -8.36
N GLY A 159 -5.79 -4.40 -7.42
CA GLY A 159 -4.38 -4.70 -7.70
C GLY A 159 -4.17 -6.00 -8.48
N THR A 160 -5.21 -6.82 -8.62
CA THR A 160 -5.14 -8.07 -9.38
C THR A 160 -5.53 -7.89 -10.85
N ASN A 161 -6.01 -6.72 -11.24
CA ASN A 161 -6.52 -6.47 -12.59
C ASN A 161 -5.91 -5.20 -13.20
N LEU A 162 -4.87 -5.38 -14.01
CA LEU A 162 -4.18 -4.28 -14.69
C LEU A 162 -5.08 -3.45 -15.59
N SER A 163 -6.12 -4.05 -16.18
CA SER A 163 -7.01 -3.33 -17.10
C SER A 163 -7.82 -2.23 -16.42
N LEU A 164 -7.96 -2.30 -15.09
CA LEU A 164 -8.69 -1.31 -14.29
C LEU A 164 -7.77 -0.22 -13.72
N ILE A 165 -6.45 -0.35 -13.88
CA ILE A 165 -5.47 0.58 -13.31
C ILE A 165 -5.06 1.59 -14.37
N HIS A 166 -5.71 2.75 -14.37
CA HIS A 166 -5.39 3.89 -15.21
C HIS A 166 -4.85 5.02 -14.33
N ILE A 167 -3.55 5.15 -14.32
CA ILE A 167 -2.88 6.21 -13.55
C ILE A 167 -2.37 7.29 -14.49
#